data_10015bc40eedf9133fbd24ef5b350d0c
#
_entry.id   10015bc40eedf9133fbd24ef5b350d0c
#
_cell.length_a   1.000
_cell.length_b   1.000
_cell.length_c   1.000
_cell.angle_alpha   90.00
_cell.angle_beta   90.00
_cell.angle_gamma   90.00
#
_symmetry.space_group_name_H-M   'P 1'
#
loop_
_entity.id
_entity.type
_entity.pdbx_description
1 polymer ?
#
loop_
_entity_poly.entity_id
_entity_poly.type
_entity_poly.pdbx_seq_one_letter_code
_entity_poly.pdbx_strand_id
1 'polypeptide(L)'
;MIVKSANAQLREFYGVQFQVLAIGQNSMVCKMLYRKTDSVPAHAHPNEQSGYVISGKYKLKFGNNNQILEAGDSYAIPENVEHSFEILEAGEVVDVFTPIRQDYL
;
A
#
# COMPACT_ATOMS: atom_id res chain seq x y z
N MET A 1 20.06 2.66 3.25
CA MET A 1 19.96 3.16 1.84
C MET A 1 19.06 4.40 1.84
N ILE A 2 19.29 5.29 0.89
CA ILE A 2 18.46 6.47 0.70
C ILE A 2 17.96 6.45 -0.75
N VAL A 3 16.68 6.68 -0.95
CA VAL A 3 16.09 6.81 -2.29
C VAL A 3 15.54 8.22 -2.40
N LYS A 4 16.12 9.00 -3.33
CA LYS A 4 15.60 10.34 -3.63
C LYS A 4 14.38 10.21 -4.53
N SER A 5 13.43 11.13 -4.40
CA SER A 5 12.18 11.11 -5.17
C SER A 5 12.42 10.96 -6.68
N ALA A 6 13.42 11.66 -7.21
CA ALA A 6 13.75 11.60 -8.63
C ALA A 6 14.23 10.22 -9.11
N ASN A 7 14.67 9.36 -8.19
CA ASN A 7 15.22 8.05 -8.49
C ASN A 7 14.29 6.91 -8.06
N ALA A 8 13.08 7.22 -7.59
CA ALA A 8 12.10 6.21 -7.18
C ALA A 8 11.68 5.39 -8.41
N GLN A 9 11.70 4.06 -8.25
CA GLN A 9 11.37 3.15 -9.36
C GLN A 9 9.86 2.93 -9.44
N LEU A 10 9.29 3.18 -10.60
CA LEU A 10 7.88 2.93 -10.87
C LEU A 10 7.65 1.46 -11.19
N ARG A 11 6.62 0.90 -10.61
CA ARG A 11 6.18 -0.49 -10.82
C ARG A 11 4.67 -0.50 -11.07
N GLU A 12 4.19 -1.61 -11.59
CA GLU A 12 2.77 -1.88 -11.74
C GLU A 12 2.48 -3.31 -11.33
N PHE A 13 1.41 -3.52 -10.55
CA PHE A 13 0.99 -4.83 -10.06
C PHE A 13 -0.53 -4.90 -10.13
N TYR A 14 -1.05 -5.78 -10.96
CA TYR A 14 -2.49 -5.91 -11.24
C TYR A 14 -3.15 -4.56 -11.58
N GLY A 15 -2.48 -3.77 -12.41
CA GLY A 15 -2.97 -2.48 -12.88
C GLY A 15 -2.73 -1.30 -11.94
N VAL A 16 -2.35 -1.55 -10.69
CA VAL A 16 -2.06 -0.49 -9.73
C VAL A 16 -0.61 -0.04 -9.85
N GLN A 17 -0.40 1.24 -10.03
CA GLN A 17 0.94 1.83 -10.09
C GLN A 17 1.45 2.15 -8.70
N PHE A 18 2.73 1.93 -8.47
CA PHE A 18 3.37 2.29 -7.21
C PHE A 18 4.87 2.51 -7.41
N GLN A 19 5.48 3.16 -6.44
CA GLN A 19 6.92 3.37 -6.40
C GLN A 19 7.52 2.52 -5.30
N VAL A 20 8.61 1.81 -5.62
CA VAL A 20 9.42 1.15 -4.61
C VAL A 20 10.43 2.18 -4.11
N LEU A 21 10.39 2.44 -2.82
CA LEU A 21 11.27 3.42 -2.16
C LEU A 21 12.38 2.68 -1.39
N ALA A 22 12.73 3.15 -0.19
CA ALA A 22 13.83 2.57 0.56
C ALA A 22 13.54 1.11 0.98
N ILE A 23 14.55 0.26 0.85
CA ILE A 23 14.49 -1.15 1.21
C ILE A 23 15.55 -1.39 2.30
N GLY A 24 15.08 -1.84 3.46
CA GLY A 24 15.95 -2.21 4.57
C GLY A 24 16.21 -3.72 4.61
N GLN A 25 16.71 -4.20 5.73
CA GLN A 25 16.93 -5.63 5.94
C GLN A 25 15.62 -6.39 6.13
N ASN A 26 14.66 -5.80 6.82
CA ASN A 26 13.42 -6.47 7.23
C ASN A 26 12.16 -5.76 6.73
N SER A 27 12.28 -4.61 6.09
CA SER A 27 11.13 -3.83 5.65
C SER A 27 11.43 -3.08 4.36
N MET A 28 10.36 -2.70 3.68
CA MET A 28 10.44 -1.85 2.49
C MET A 28 9.33 -0.82 2.54
N VAL A 29 9.61 0.35 1.97
CA VAL A 29 8.64 1.43 1.84
C VAL A 29 8.19 1.51 0.39
N CYS A 30 6.88 1.54 0.19
CA CYS A 30 6.28 1.74 -1.13
C CYS A 30 5.31 2.92 -1.06
N LYS A 31 5.18 3.64 -2.16
CA LYS A 31 4.14 4.66 -2.30
C LYS A 31 3.19 4.24 -3.41
N MET A 32 1.96 3.93 -3.03
CA MET A 32 0.91 3.54 -3.94
C MET A 32 0.31 4.77 -4.60
N LEU A 33 0.15 4.72 -5.93
CA LEU A 33 -0.37 5.81 -6.74
C LEU A 33 -1.75 5.41 -7.28
N TYR A 34 -2.77 5.53 -6.44
CA TYR A 34 -4.09 5.04 -6.76
C TYR A 34 -4.85 5.98 -7.69
N ARG A 35 -5.40 5.39 -8.76
CA ARG A 35 -6.35 6.05 -9.66
C ARG A 35 -7.77 5.63 -9.28
N LYS A 36 -8.74 6.48 -9.60
CA LYS A 36 -10.15 6.21 -9.31
C LYS A 36 -10.63 4.88 -9.91
N THR A 37 -10.05 4.48 -11.04
CA THR A 37 -10.40 3.24 -11.74
C THR A 37 -9.69 2.00 -11.21
N ASP A 38 -8.75 2.16 -10.28
CA ASP A 38 -8.02 1.04 -9.69
C ASP A 38 -8.90 0.29 -8.70
N SER A 39 -8.60 -0.99 -8.54
CA SER A 39 -9.27 -1.86 -7.61
C SER A 39 -8.25 -2.85 -7.03
N VAL A 40 -8.29 -3.02 -5.72
CA VAL A 40 -7.48 -4.03 -5.02
C VAL A 40 -8.44 -5.04 -4.41
N PRO A 41 -8.73 -6.15 -5.13
CA PRO A 41 -9.65 -7.16 -4.62
C PRO A 41 -9.07 -7.85 -3.39
N ALA A 42 -9.93 -8.55 -2.66
CA ALA A 42 -9.54 -9.26 -1.45
C ALA A 42 -8.39 -10.24 -1.75
N HIS A 43 -7.31 -10.12 -1.01
CA HIS A 43 -6.13 -10.96 -1.12
C HIS A 43 -5.38 -10.97 0.22
N ALA A 44 -4.45 -11.91 0.37
CA ALA A 44 -3.61 -12.01 1.54
C ALA A 44 -2.16 -12.26 1.10
N HIS A 45 -1.23 -11.85 1.92
CA HIS A 45 0.19 -12.10 1.73
C HIS A 45 0.89 -12.28 3.08
N PRO A 46 2.06 -12.94 3.12
CA PRO A 46 2.74 -13.22 4.39
C PRO A 46 3.38 -11.99 5.05
N ASN A 47 3.36 -10.85 4.38
CA ASN A 47 3.92 -9.61 4.91
C ASN A 47 2.91 -8.87 5.77
N GLU A 48 3.35 -8.33 6.91
CA GLU A 48 2.61 -7.30 7.63
C GLU A 48 2.66 -6.02 6.79
N GLN A 49 1.56 -5.30 6.75
CA GLN A 49 1.44 -4.07 5.97
C GLN A 49 0.94 -2.94 6.87
N SER A 50 1.78 -1.94 7.06
CA SER A 50 1.40 -0.71 7.76
C SER A 50 1.32 0.43 6.76
N GLY A 51 0.26 1.22 6.81
CA GLY A 51 0.03 2.27 5.84
C GLY A 51 -0.34 3.61 6.43
N TYR A 52 -0.07 4.64 5.65
CA TYR A 52 -0.43 6.03 5.97
C TYR A 52 -1.01 6.69 4.72
N VAL A 53 -2.21 7.25 4.83
CA VAL A 53 -2.90 7.91 3.73
C VAL A 53 -2.38 9.34 3.59
N ILE A 54 -1.75 9.64 2.45
CA ILE A 54 -1.29 10.99 2.11
C ILE A 54 -2.46 11.80 1.54
N SER A 55 -3.18 11.21 0.58
CA SER A 55 -4.28 11.87 -0.12
C SER A 55 -5.26 10.84 -0.66
N GLY A 56 -6.44 11.28 -1.03
CA GLY A 56 -7.49 10.42 -1.56
C GLY A 56 -8.43 9.91 -0.48
N LYS A 57 -9.32 9.02 -0.88
CA LYS A 57 -10.30 8.40 0.01
C LYS A 57 -10.44 6.94 -0.36
N TYR A 58 -10.46 6.06 0.63
CA TYR A 58 -10.41 4.61 0.43
C TYR A 58 -11.33 3.90 1.41
N LYS A 59 -11.90 2.78 0.97
CA LYS A 59 -12.59 1.87 1.87
C LYS A 59 -11.70 0.65 2.08
N LEU A 60 -11.24 0.46 3.30
CA LEU A 60 -10.38 -0.67 3.68
C LEU A 60 -11.17 -1.68 4.48
N LYS A 61 -11.10 -2.93 4.04
CA LYS A 61 -11.70 -4.08 4.74
C LYS A 61 -10.60 -5.08 5.08
N PHE A 62 -10.50 -5.44 6.36
CA PHE A 62 -9.71 -6.58 6.81
C PHE A 62 -10.19 -7.03 8.18
N GLY A 63 -10.23 -8.34 8.41
CA GLY A 63 -10.82 -8.90 9.64
C GLY A 63 -12.25 -8.39 9.82
N ASN A 64 -12.55 -7.81 10.98
CA ASN A 64 -13.84 -7.20 11.28
C ASN A 64 -13.87 -5.70 10.97
N ASN A 65 -12.79 -5.16 10.40
CA ASN A 65 -12.70 -3.75 10.07
C ASN A 65 -13.30 -3.48 8.69
N ASN A 66 -14.07 -2.40 8.61
CA ASN A 66 -14.63 -1.91 7.36
C ASN A 66 -14.77 -0.40 7.52
N GLN A 67 -13.70 0.34 7.16
CA GLN A 67 -13.59 1.76 7.44
C GLN A 67 -13.25 2.55 6.19
N ILE A 68 -13.73 3.79 6.15
CA ILE A 68 -13.33 4.76 5.15
C ILE A 68 -12.14 5.54 5.70
N LEU A 69 -11.05 5.59 4.92
CA LEU A 69 -9.82 6.26 5.26
C LEU A 69 -9.67 7.54 4.45
N GLU A 70 -9.17 8.58 5.10
CA GLU A 70 -8.87 9.88 4.51
C GLU A 70 -7.44 10.30 4.86
N ALA A 71 -6.99 11.42 4.30
CA ALA A 71 -5.64 11.94 4.54
C ALA A 71 -5.35 12.04 6.05
N GLY A 72 -4.20 11.50 6.46
CA GLY A 72 -3.79 11.47 7.87
C GLY A 72 -4.15 10.20 8.60
N ASP A 73 -5.01 9.35 8.05
CA ASP A 73 -5.37 8.09 8.66
C ASP A 73 -4.29 7.03 8.42
N SER A 74 -4.18 6.08 9.32
CA SER A 74 -3.21 4.99 9.22
C SER A 74 -3.84 3.66 9.59
N TYR A 75 -3.18 2.59 9.17
CA TYR A 75 -3.65 1.23 9.44
C TYR A 75 -2.47 0.27 9.55
N ALA A 76 -2.72 -0.87 10.17
CA ALA A 76 -1.80 -1.99 10.19
C ALA A 76 -2.60 -3.28 9.93
N ILE A 77 -2.20 -4.00 8.88
CA ILE A 77 -2.83 -5.26 8.51
C ILE A 77 -1.86 -6.38 8.89
N PRO A 78 -2.26 -7.31 9.76
CA PRO A 78 -1.38 -8.42 10.15
C PRO A 78 -1.03 -9.31 8.97
N GLU A 79 0.08 -10.05 9.08
CA GLU A 79 0.47 -11.04 8.08
C GLU A 79 -0.65 -12.07 7.84
N ASN A 80 -0.82 -12.47 6.59
CA ASN A 80 -1.77 -13.50 6.14
C ASN A 80 -3.25 -13.15 6.38
N VAL A 81 -3.58 -11.91 6.71
CA VAL A 81 -4.96 -11.47 6.86
C VAL A 81 -5.48 -10.94 5.54
N GLU A 82 -6.60 -11.50 5.08
CA GLU A 82 -7.25 -11.06 3.85
C GLU A 82 -7.71 -9.60 3.98
N HIS A 83 -7.44 -8.82 2.95
CA HIS A 83 -7.79 -7.40 2.92
C HIS A 83 -8.10 -6.94 1.51
N SER A 84 -8.87 -5.85 1.41
CA SER A 84 -9.23 -5.22 0.14
C SER A 84 -9.29 -3.71 0.29
N PHE A 85 -8.98 -3.01 -0.82
CA PHE A 85 -9.06 -1.56 -0.94
C PHE A 85 -10.01 -1.19 -2.07
N GLU A 86 -11.00 -0.35 -1.76
CA GLU A 86 -11.82 0.31 -2.77
C GLU A 86 -11.39 1.77 -2.83
N ILE A 87 -11.06 2.26 -4.03
CA ILE A 87 -10.62 3.64 -4.24
C ILE A 87 -11.86 4.52 -4.48
N LEU A 88 -12.20 5.35 -3.51
CA LEU A 88 -13.33 6.28 -3.61
C LEU A 88 -12.91 7.60 -4.25
N GLU A 89 -11.71 8.07 -3.94
CA GLU A 89 -11.06 9.22 -4.57
C GLU A 89 -9.60 8.89 -4.80
N ALA A 90 -9.06 9.27 -5.96
CA ALA A 90 -7.67 9.03 -6.32
C ALA A 90 -6.71 9.73 -5.34
N GLY A 91 -5.55 9.14 -5.12
CA GLY A 91 -4.55 9.70 -4.23
C GLY A 91 -3.39 8.75 -3.97
N GLU A 92 -2.63 9.06 -2.94
CA GLU A 92 -1.40 8.37 -2.61
C GLU A 92 -1.43 7.81 -1.19
N VAL A 93 -0.88 6.61 -1.04
CA VAL A 93 -0.77 5.91 0.25
C VAL A 93 0.64 5.38 0.37
N VAL A 94 1.27 5.58 1.53
CA VAL A 94 2.55 4.95 1.86
C VAL A 94 2.26 3.64 2.57
N ASP A 95 2.83 2.55 2.05
CA ASP A 95 2.79 1.23 2.69
C ASP A 95 4.20 0.78 3.08
N VAL A 96 4.32 0.24 4.29
CA VAL A 96 5.54 -0.40 4.78
C VAL A 96 5.25 -1.88 4.94
N PHE A 97 6.04 -2.72 4.25
CA PHE A 97 5.90 -4.17 4.30
C PHE A 97 7.04 -4.80 5.10
N THR A 98 6.72 -5.75 5.95
CA THR A 98 7.67 -6.54 6.75
C THR A 98 7.26 -8.00 6.72
N PRO A 99 8.09 -8.93 6.23
CA PRO A 99 9.37 -8.71 5.53
C PRO A 99 9.19 -8.08 4.14
N ILE A 100 10.29 -7.93 3.43
CA ILE A 100 10.30 -7.36 2.07
C ILE A 100 9.42 -8.21 1.14
N ARG A 101 8.57 -7.56 0.36
CA ARG A 101 7.77 -8.21 -0.67
C ARG A 101 8.63 -8.43 -1.92
N GLN A 102 9.05 -9.67 -2.14
CA GLN A 102 9.87 -10.05 -3.30
C GLN A 102 9.12 -9.83 -4.61
N ASP A 103 7.81 -9.98 -4.62
CA ASP A 103 6.96 -9.77 -5.79
C ASP A 103 6.86 -8.31 -6.22
N TYR A 104 7.33 -7.37 -5.39
CA TYR A 104 7.37 -5.95 -5.71
C TYR A 104 8.74 -5.48 -6.23
N LEU A 105 9.76 -6.32 -6.17
CA LEU A 105 11.10 -5.96 -6.59
C LEU A 105 11.33 -6.09 -8.10
#